data_fc5c4f6d46af9d976c62357ac68b54e2
#
_entry.id   fc5c4f6d46af9d976c62357ac68b54e2
#
_cell.length_a   1.000
_cell.length_b   1.000
_cell.length_c   1.000
_cell.angle_alpha   90.00
_cell.angle_beta   90.00
_cell.angle_gamma   90.00
#
_symmetry.space_group_name_H-M   'P 1'
#
loop_
_entity.id
_entity.type
_entity.pdbx_description
1 polymer ?
#
loop_
_entity_poly.entity_id
_entity_poly.type
_entity_poly.pdbx_seq_one_letter_code
_entity_poly.pdbx_strand_id
1 'polypeptide(L)'
;MKDLIVIFCLFFNLSILAQSPMQLFDLGNEAYNQGLYEKAKNFYVKVLDENLHSAELYFNLGNSYYKTGEIAESIFYLELANRLSPGQIDIKNNIKFAKNMGLDSIEELPKSQIYQAKKKFLNIISIDSWSIISLLFSWLFCI
;
A
#
# COMPACT_ATOMS: atom_id res chain seq x y z
N MET A 1 57.16 -11.44 -0.50
CA MET A 1 56.41 -11.17 -1.74
C MET A 1 55.41 -12.27 -2.07
N LYS A 2 55.75 -13.56 -1.92
CA LYS A 2 54.78 -14.67 -2.19
C LYS A 2 53.59 -14.63 -1.26
N ASP A 3 53.75 -14.35 0.03
CA ASP A 3 52.68 -14.29 1.01
C ASP A 3 51.73 -13.12 0.77
N LEU A 4 52.25 -11.99 0.25
CA LEU A 4 51.41 -10.83 -0.11
C LEU A 4 50.50 -11.11 -1.29
N ILE A 5 50.96 -11.91 -2.27
CA ILE A 5 50.19 -12.33 -3.43
C ILE A 5 49.08 -13.30 -3.01
N VAL A 6 49.34 -14.21 -2.09
CA VAL A 6 48.34 -15.18 -1.56
C VAL A 6 47.23 -14.42 -0.80
N ILE A 7 47.61 -13.43 0.03
CA ILE A 7 46.65 -12.60 0.75
C ILE A 7 45.79 -11.79 -0.25
N PHE A 8 46.40 -11.18 -1.27
CA PHE A 8 45.68 -10.46 -2.32
C PHE A 8 44.70 -11.37 -3.09
N CYS A 9 45.09 -12.59 -3.45
CA CYS A 9 44.22 -13.56 -4.10
C CYS A 9 43.06 -14.03 -3.21
N LEU A 10 43.26 -14.15 -1.90
CA LEU A 10 42.21 -14.48 -0.94
C LEU A 10 41.18 -13.35 -0.82
N PHE A 11 41.59 -12.10 -0.78
CA PHE A 11 40.66 -10.95 -0.75
C PHE A 11 39.88 -10.77 -2.05
N PHE A 12 40.50 -11.11 -3.19
CA PHE A 12 39.83 -10.99 -4.50
C PHE A 12 38.69 -12.01 -4.70
N ASN A 13 38.75 -13.16 -4.02
CA ASN A 13 37.71 -14.19 -4.10
C ASN A 13 36.47 -13.90 -3.22
N LEU A 14 36.54 -12.99 -2.26
CA LEU A 14 35.41 -12.63 -1.39
C LEU A 14 34.34 -11.74 -2.08
N SER A 15 34.68 -11.15 -3.23
CA SER A 15 33.78 -10.23 -3.94
C SER A 15 32.76 -10.94 -4.87
N ILE A 16 32.78 -12.26 -4.98
CA ILE A 16 32.06 -13.00 -6.02
C ILE A 16 30.70 -13.55 -5.52
N LEU A 17 30.37 -13.38 -4.24
CA LEU A 17 29.15 -13.98 -3.65
C LEU A 17 27.97 -13.01 -3.48
N ALA A 18 28.08 -11.76 -3.95
CA ALA A 18 26.95 -10.84 -3.94
C ALA A 18 25.95 -11.27 -5.02
N GLN A 19 24.77 -11.68 -4.61
CA GLN A 19 23.67 -11.96 -5.55
C GLN A 19 23.30 -10.66 -6.28
N SER A 20 23.15 -10.73 -7.60
CA SER A 20 22.71 -9.56 -8.35
C SER A 20 21.25 -9.23 -7.96
N PRO A 21 20.85 -7.96 -8.05
CA PRO A 21 19.47 -7.57 -7.77
C PRO A 21 18.44 -8.33 -8.60
N MET A 22 18.77 -8.68 -9.84
CA MET A 22 17.91 -9.50 -10.70
C MET A 22 17.76 -10.93 -10.16
N GLN A 23 18.83 -11.53 -9.68
CA GLN A 23 18.77 -12.84 -9.02
C GLN A 23 17.94 -12.80 -7.73
N LEU A 24 18.05 -11.71 -6.94
CA LEU A 24 17.23 -11.53 -5.76
C LEU A 24 15.74 -11.40 -6.12
N PHE A 25 15.43 -10.68 -7.20
CA PHE A 25 14.06 -10.56 -7.70
C PHE A 25 13.50 -11.91 -8.13
N ASP A 26 14.26 -12.70 -8.89
CA ASP A 26 13.86 -14.03 -9.33
C ASP A 26 13.65 -14.99 -8.16
N LEU A 27 14.53 -14.97 -7.15
CA LEU A 27 14.36 -15.73 -5.91
C LEU A 27 13.11 -15.30 -5.13
N GLY A 28 12.76 -14.01 -5.18
CA GLY A 28 11.53 -13.50 -4.63
C GLY A 28 10.30 -14.08 -5.34
N ASN A 29 10.32 -14.08 -6.67
CA ASN A 29 9.24 -14.66 -7.49
C ASN A 29 9.09 -16.18 -7.24
N GLU A 30 10.20 -16.89 -7.17
CA GLU A 30 10.19 -18.32 -6.86
C GLU A 30 9.60 -18.59 -5.47
N ALA A 31 10.05 -17.87 -4.45
CA ALA A 31 9.54 -17.99 -3.09
C ALA A 31 8.03 -17.66 -3.02
N TYR A 32 7.58 -16.63 -3.75
CA TYR A 32 6.17 -16.28 -3.83
C TYR A 32 5.33 -17.41 -4.43
N ASN A 33 5.79 -18.00 -5.54
CA ASN A 33 5.11 -19.11 -6.22
C ASN A 33 5.05 -20.38 -5.36
N GLN A 34 6.02 -20.55 -4.45
CA GLN A 34 6.04 -21.64 -3.46
C GLN A 34 5.16 -21.36 -2.23
N GLY A 35 4.50 -20.18 -2.16
CA GLY A 35 3.71 -19.77 -1.00
C GLY A 35 4.53 -19.28 0.19
N LEU A 36 5.85 -19.14 0.04
CA LEU A 36 6.79 -18.67 1.07
C LEU A 36 6.82 -17.13 1.09
N TYR A 37 5.68 -16.49 1.38
CA TYR A 37 5.47 -15.05 1.22
C TYR A 37 6.40 -14.19 2.07
N GLU A 38 6.72 -14.60 3.30
CA GLU A 38 7.70 -13.93 4.15
C GLU A 38 9.11 -13.93 3.52
N LYS A 39 9.50 -15.05 2.94
CA LYS A 39 10.78 -15.16 2.24
C LYS A 39 10.80 -14.32 0.98
N ALA A 40 9.70 -14.27 0.24
CA ALA A 40 9.55 -13.43 -0.94
C ALA A 40 9.71 -11.95 -0.59
N LYS A 41 9.02 -11.46 0.46
CA LYS A 41 9.18 -10.09 0.99
C LYS A 41 10.65 -9.74 1.22
N ASN A 42 11.35 -10.62 1.95
CA ASN A 42 12.75 -10.38 2.30
C ASN A 42 13.65 -10.26 1.07
N PHE A 43 13.38 -11.02 0.01
CA PHE A 43 14.13 -10.91 -1.24
C PHE A 43 13.79 -9.60 -1.98
N TYR A 44 12.52 -9.22 -2.09
CA TYR A 44 12.12 -7.98 -2.74
C TYR A 44 12.63 -6.72 -2.01
N VAL A 45 12.64 -6.74 -0.67
CA VAL A 45 13.21 -5.65 0.13
C VAL A 45 14.71 -5.51 -0.15
N LYS A 46 15.47 -6.60 -0.24
CA LYS A 46 16.89 -6.54 -0.63
C LYS A 46 17.11 -5.93 -2.01
N VAL A 47 16.18 -6.14 -2.96
CA VAL A 47 16.25 -5.46 -4.27
C VAL A 47 16.04 -3.95 -4.12
N LEU A 48 15.12 -3.52 -3.22
CA LEU A 48 14.92 -2.10 -2.93
C LEU A 48 16.14 -1.46 -2.24
N ASP A 49 16.83 -2.19 -1.38
CA ASP A 49 18.05 -1.73 -0.70
C ASP A 49 19.18 -1.41 -1.70
N GLU A 50 19.16 -2.05 -2.88
CA GLU A 50 20.05 -1.72 -4.01
C GLU A 50 19.55 -0.52 -4.86
N ASN A 51 18.58 0.26 -4.35
CA ASN A 51 17.96 1.41 -5.02
C ASN A 51 17.32 1.08 -6.38
N LEU A 52 16.87 -0.14 -6.59
CA LEU A 52 16.14 -0.53 -7.77
C LEU A 52 14.64 -0.48 -7.50
N HIS A 53 13.94 0.25 -8.37
CA HIS A 53 12.52 0.52 -8.25
C HIS A 53 11.81 0.22 -9.55
N SER A 54 10.80 -0.65 -9.51
CA SER A 54 9.96 -0.94 -10.67
C SER A 54 8.50 -1.17 -10.24
N ALA A 55 7.58 -0.99 -11.17
CA ALA A 55 6.17 -1.29 -10.91
C ALA A 55 5.96 -2.75 -10.53
N GLU A 56 6.68 -3.66 -11.19
CA GLU A 56 6.59 -5.09 -10.95
C GLU A 56 7.12 -5.48 -9.55
N LEU A 57 8.27 -4.93 -9.16
CA LEU A 57 8.84 -5.14 -7.82
C LEU A 57 7.86 -4.70 -6.74
N TYR A 58 7.32 -3.49 -6.86
CA TYR A 58 6.36 -2.97 -5.90
C TYR A 58 5.05 -3.78 -5.89
N PHE A 59 4.58 -4.23 -7.05
CA PHE A 59 3.40 -5.06 -7.16
C PHE A 59 3.59 -6.41 -6.45
N ASN A 60 4.70 -7.10 -6.71
CA ASN A 60 5.00 -8.39 -6.09
C ASN A 60 5.24 -8.29 -4.58
N LEU A 61 5.92 -7.22 -4.14
CA LEU A 61 6.13 -6.93 -2.72
C LEU A 61 4.79 -6.60 -2.04
N GLY A 62 3.96 -5.76 -2.64
CA GLY A 62 2.62 -5.43 -2.14
C GLY A 62 1.72 -6.66 -2.01
N ASN A 63 1.78 -7.57 -2.99
CA ASN A 63 1.05 -8.83 -2.94
C ASN A 63 1.59 -9.76 -1.84
N SER A 64 2.91 -9.77 -1.62
CA SER A 64 3.52 -10.55 -0.55
C SER A 64 3.05 -10.07 0.83
N TYR A 65 3.03 -8.76 1.05
CA TYR A 65 2.47 -8.15 2.26
C TYR A 65 0.97 -8.47 2.45
N TYR A 66 0.20 -8.47 1.36
CA TYR A 66 -1.21 -8.88 1.41
C TYR A 66 -1.36 -10.32 1.91
N LYS A 67 -0.54 -11.23 1.38
CA LYS A 67 -0.56 -12.66 1.75
C LYS A 67 -0.10 -12.94 3.17
N THR A 68 0.70 -12.05 3.75
CA THR A 68 1.14 -12.14 5.16
C THR A 68 0.22 -11.39 6.13
N GLY A 69 -0.81 -10.69 5.62
CA GLY A 69 -1.80 -9.97 6.44
C GLY A 69 -1.38 -8.55 6.81
N GLU A 70 -0.28 -8.06 6.31
CA GLU A 70 0.24 -6.70 6.52
C GLU A 70 -0.41 -5.74 5.53
N ILE A 71 -1.67 -5.39 5.80
CA ILE A 71 -2.55 -4.73 4.83
C ILE A 71 -2.12 -3.29 4.53
N ALA A 72 -1.62 -2.56 5.52
CA ALA A 72 -1.17 -1.18 5.34
C ALA A 72 0.03 -1.10 4.38
N GLU A 73 1.04 -1.95 4.59
CA GLU A 73 2.22 -2.08 3.74
C GLU A 73 1.83 -2.56 2.34
N SER A 74 0.92 -3.51 2.25
CA SER A 74 0.37 -3.96 0.96
C SER A 74 -0.20 -2.79 0.16
N ILE A 75 -1.10 -2.00 0.75
CA ILE A 75 -1.70 -0.84 0.09
C ILE A 75 -0.62 0.15 -0.34
N PHE A 76 0.36 0.43 0.54
CA PHE A 76 1.45 1.36 0.25
C PHE A 76 2.23 0.94 -1.00
N TYR A 77 2.70 -0.31 -1.07
CA TYR A 77 3.50 -0.78 -2.20
C TYR A 77 2.67 -0.95 -3.48
N LEU A 78 1.42 -1.37 -3.39
CA LEU A 78 0.51 -1.44 -4.54
C LEU A 78 0.21 -0.04 -5.12
N GLU A 79 0.07 0.99 -4.28
CA GLU A 79 -0.09 2.37 -4.75
C GLU A 79 1.20 2.91 -5.40
N LEU A 80 2.39 2.53 -4.91
CA LEU A 80 3.65 2.83 -5.60
C LEU A 80 3.71 2.16 -6.97
N ALA A 81 3.30 0.88 -7.07
CA ALA A 81 3.21 0.19 -8.35
C ALA A 81 2.27 0.91 -9.34
N ASN A 82 1.10 1.34 -8.85
CA ASN A 82 0.12 2.07 -9.66
C ASN A 82 0.64 3.44 -10.14
N ARG A 83 1.48 4.11 -9.37
CA ARG A 83 2.13 5.37 -9.80
C ARG A 83 3.10 5.16 -10.95
N LEU A 84 3.87 4.07 -10.92
CA LEU A 84 4.85 3.74 -11.97
C LEU A 84 4.18 3.15 -13.20
N SER A 85 3.06 2.46 -13.06
CA SER A 85 2.32 1.85 -14.17
C SER A 85 0.81 2.12 -14.03
N PRO A 86 0.38 3.37 -14.26
CA PRO A 86 -1.03 3.75 -14.17
C PRO A 86 -1.82 3.08 -15.31
N GLY A 87 -2.85 2.34 -14.96
CA GLY A 87 -3.72 1.70 -15.94
C GLY A 87 -3.70 0.17 -15.93
N GLN A 88 -2.75 -0.46 -15.23
CA GLN A 88 -2.75 -1.90 -15.06
C GLN A 88 -3.93 -2.32 -14.17
N ILE A 89 -4.81 -3.16 -14.72
CA ILE A 89 -6.05 -3.55 -14.06
C ILE A 89 -5.80 -4.44 -12.84
N ASP A 90 -4.76 -5.27 -12.89
CA ASP A 90 -4.39 -6.17 -11.81
C ASP A 90 -3.93 -5.41 -10.56
N ILE A 91 -3.13 -4.35 -10.74
CA ILE A 91 -2.69 -3.48 -9.65
C ILE A 91 -3.90 -2.81 -8.99
N LYS A 92 -4.82 -2.25 -9.78
CA LYS A 92 -6.03 -1.59 -9.27
C LYS A 92 -6.94 -2.56 -8.52
N ASN A 93 -7.10 -3.77 -9.03
CA ASN A 93 -7.90 -4.80 -8.38
C ASN A 93 -7.29 -5.20 -7.02
N ASN A 94 -5.96 -5.39 -6.97
CA ASN A 94 -5.28 -5.77 -5.74
C ASN A 94 -5.32 -4.66 -4.69
N ILE A 95 -5.20 -3.38 -5.10
CA ILE A 95 -5.43 -2.23 -4.21
C ILE A 95 -6.85 -2.28 -3.63
N LYS A 96 -7.85 -2.54 -4.45
CA LYS A 96 -9.24 -2.64 -4.00
C LYS A 96 -9.44 -3.78 -3.00
N PHE A 97 -8.86 -4.95 -3.27
CA PHE A 97 -8.93 -6.10 -2.34
C PHE A 97 -8.24 -5.78 -1.01
N ALA A 98 -7.04 -5.20 -1.05
CA ALA A 98 -6.32 -4.82 0.16
C ALA A 98 -7.09 -3.76 0.97
N LYS A 99 -7.66 -2.74 0.32
CA LYS A 99 -8.48 -1.72 0.99
C LYS A 99 -9.74 -2.31 1.62
N ASN A 100 -10.43 -3.21 0.94
CA ASN A 100 -11.62 -3.86 1.51
C ASN A 100 -11.24 -4.68 2.75
N MET A 101 -10.15 -5.44 2.71
CA MET A 101 -9.69 -6.21 3.86
C MET A 101 -9.28 -5.31 5.03
N GLY A 102 -8.67 -4.15 4.75
CA GLY A 102 -8.36 -3.14 5.77
C GLY A 102 -9.61 -2.51 6.40
N LEU A 103 -10.66 -2.30 5.61
CA LEU A 103 -11.93 -1.75 6.12
C LEU A 103 -12.68 -2.75 7.00
N ASP A 104 -12.67 -4.04 6.64
CA ASP A 104 -13.31 -5.09 7.44
C ASP A 104 -12.62 -5.31 8.80
N SER A 105 -11.36 -4.91 8.92
CA SER A 105 -10.61 -4.98 10.20
C SER A 105 -10.84 -3.77 11.12
N ILE A 106 -11.45 -2.69 10.60
CA ILE A 106 -11.81 -1.51 11.40
C ILE A 106 -13.26 -1.68 11.85
N GLU A 107 -13.48 -2.08 13.10
CA GLU A 107 -14.80 -1.95 13.72
C GLU A 107 -15.26 -0.49 13.58
N GLU A 108 -16.33 -0.27 12.82
CA GLU A 108 -16.95 1.06 12.78
C GLU A 108 -17.30 1.46 14.22
N LEU A 109 -16.62 2.47 14.73
CA LEU A 109 -16.98 3.07 16.02
C LEU A 109 -18.48 3.39 15.99
N PRO A 110 -19.26 3.00 17.01
CA PRO A 110 -20.69 3.25 17.03
C PRO A 110 -20.90 4.76 16.84
N LYS A 111 -21.58 5.10 15.74
CA LYS A 111 -21.87 6.51 15.38
C LYS A 111 -22.48 7.18 16.59
N SER A 112 -21.82 8.22 17.10
CA SER A 112 -22.25 8.89 18.34
C SER A 112 -23.73 9.25 18.23
N GLN A 113 -24.46 9.17 19.35
CA GLN A 113 -25.88 9.54 19.40
C GLN A 113 -26.10 10.96 18.86
N ILE A 114 -25.12 11.85 19.05
CA ILE A 114 -25.11 13.22 18.52
C ILE A 114 -25.07 13.22 16.97
N TYR A 115 -24.25 12.35 16.35
CA TYR A 115 -24.20 12.23 14.88
C TYR A 115 -25.53 11.72 14.32
N GLN A 116 -26.16 10.74 14.96
CA GLN A 116 -27.44 10.21 14.55
C GLN A 116 -28.56 11.24 14.73
N ALA A 117 -28.56 11.97 15.83
CA ALA A 117 -29.51 13.05 16.10
C ALA A 117 -29.37 14.18 15.07
N LYS A 118 -28.13 14.61 14.77
CA LYS A 118 -27.83 15.61 13.73
C LYS A 118 -28.33 15.17 12.36
N LYS A 119 -28.04 13.93 11.96
CA LYS A 119 -28.51 13.37 10.68
C LYS A 119 -30.04 13.31 10.62
N LYS A 120 -30.68 12.87 11.70
CA LYS A 120 -32.16 12.84 11.80
C LYS A 120 -32.76 14.24 11.70
N PHE A 121 -32.16 15.22 12.41
CA PHE A 121 -32.62 16.62 12.38
C PHE A 121 -32.49 17.23 10.98
N LEU A 122 -31.34 17.04 10.31
CA LEU A 122 -31.11 17.57 8.96
C LEU A 122 -32.00 16.93 7.89
N ASN A 123 -32.42 15.66 8.11
CA ASN A 123 -33.31 14.97 7.18
C ASN A 123 -34.79 15.25 7.40
N ILE A 124 -35.18 15.87 8.52
CA ILE A 124 -36.59 16.25 8.79
C ILE A 124 -37.03 17.39 7.87
N ILE A 125 -36.11 18.28 7.51
CA ILE A 125 -36.39 19.46 6.69
C ILE A 125 -35.70 19.29 5.35
N SER A 126 -36.47 19.33 4.25
CA SER A 126 -35.90 19.27 2.90
C SER A 126 -35.01 20.50 2.62
N ILE A 127 -34.08 20.38 1.65
CA ILE A 127 -33.22 21.48 1.22
C ILE A 127 -34.04 22.70 0.79
N ASP A 128 -35.19 22.46 0.11
CA ASP A 128 -36.10 23.47 -0.32
C ASP A 128 -36.77 24.23 0.86
N SER A 129 -37.11 23.49 1.91
CA SER A 129 -37.67 24.09 3.14
C SER A 129 -36.64 24.92 3.88
N TRP A 130 -35.34 24.54 3.91
CA TRP A 130 -34.28 25.36 4.47
C TRP A 130 -34.08 26.69 3.71
N SER A 131 -34.22 26.65 2.38
CA SER A 131 -34.12 27.88 1.56
C SER A 131 -35.28 28.82 1.82
N ILE A 132 -36.51 28.33 1.98
CA ILE A 132 -37.70 29.15 2.33
C ILE A 132 -37.53 29.76 3.73
N ILE A 133 -37.08 29.00 4.71
CA ILE A 133 -36.82 29.50 6.06
C ILE A 133 -35.79 30.61 6.05
N SER A 134 -34.69 30.43 5.28
CA SER A 134 -33.65 31.44 5.14
C SER A 134 -34.16 32.75 4.50
N LEU A 135 -35.01 32.63 3.48
CA LEU A 135 -35.64 33.77 2.86
C LEU A 135 -36.58 34.55 3.82
N LEU A 136 -37.38 33.80 4.61
CA LEU A 136 -38.27 34.40 5.61
C LEU A 136 -37.48 35.14 6.70
N PHE A 137 -36.38 34.58 7.19
CA PHE A 137 -35.51 35.23 8.15
C PHE A 137 -34.84 36.49 7.56
N SER A 138 -34.37 36.42 6.30
CA SER A 138 -33.81 37.60 5.61
C SER A 138 -34.83 38.75 5.48
N TRP A 139 -36.08 38.39 5.17
CA TRP A 139 -37.14 39.39 5.04
C TRP A 139 -37.52 40.06 6.39
N LEU A 140 -37.50 39.27 7.47
CA LEU A 140 -37.78 39.74 8.84
C LEU A 140 -36.69 40.73 9.34
N PHE A 141 -35.45 40.60 8.88
CA PHE A 141 -34.34 41.49 9.23
C PHE A 141 -34.26 42.73 8.38
N CYS A 142 -34.98 42.83 7.26
CA CYS A 142 -35.03 44.00 6.37
C CYS A 142 -36.16 44.93 6.68
N ILE A 143 -37.04 44.61 7.65
CA ILE A 143 -38.10 45.49 8.18
C ILE A 143 -37.66 46.05 9.52
#